data_d9fba2f2ef3a055939e09a47cdf64d03
#
_entry.id   d9fba2f2ef3a055939e09a47cdf64d03
#
_cell.length_a   1.000
_cell.length_b   1.000
_cell.length_c   1.000
_cell.angle_alpha   90.00
_cell.angle_beta   90.00
_cell.angle_gamma   90.00
#
_symmetry.space_group_name_H-M   'P 1'
#
loop_
_entity.id
_entity.type
_entity.pdbx_description
1 polymer ?
#
loop_
_entity_poly.entity_id
_entity_poly.type
_entity_poly.pdbx_seq_one_letter_code
_entity_poly.pdbx_strand_id
1 'polypeptide(L)'
;MIQTFSSTIRRKEMDAVLTCMVDEKIGPGELNARLIQTAKEFFSCAGAVALRTPAAALKYALKALSLEAGSGVMLSALAPFWQFLTVEELGYKPILLDVQPESAQVSAEAVSEGIQKGGRALVLRESLGILPDFEGILALGIPVIEDISQSAGGFVPLTELSASGAEGQSAQNAAAQKPAANEGSQEGDGASKAEVAGKKAGTFGIYTICSLEERDTITAGGGALLMAAGRRDWPVLKSLAEGISSIEMLPDINAALATVQIKEFSRNEARRKELFALYNRSIMAGKNKGFVRDVELNSTIWAFPLSLNGGFKDAKAYAQKKDIEIRLAFEDSVIAAKAEEFAAECKNAKALALRTAVFPLYPRLGRTQIEKISKVLVTLP
;
A
#
# COMPACT_ATOMS: atom_id res chain seq x y z
N MET A 1 -25.63 7.31 8.65
CA MET A 1 -24.25 7.80 8.87
C MET A 1 -23.38 7.37 7.70
N ILE A 2 -22.54 8.26 7.16
CA ILE A 2 -21.58 7.96 6.10
C ILE A 2 -20.37 7.30 6.77
N GLN A 3 -20.07 6.05 6.40
CA GLN A 3 -18.94 5.29 6.96
C GLN A 3 -17.61 5.78 6.39
N THR A 4 -16.51 5.65 7.16
CA THR A 4 -15.16 6.07 6.77
C THR A 4 -14.63 5.27 5.58
N PHE A 5 -14.90 3.96 5.56
CA PHE A 5 -14.45 3.03 4.52
C PHE A 5 -15.62 2.32 3.84
N SER A 6 -15.39 1.88 2.62
CA SER A 6 -16.30 1.02 1.87
C SER A 6 -15.50 0.16 0.89
N SER A 7 -15.73 -1.13 0.93
CA SER A 7 -15.10 -2.12 0.04
C SER A 7 -15.49 -1.97 -1.44
N THR A 8 -16.38 -1.03 -1.77
CA THR A 8 -16.80 -0.72 -3.15
C THR A 8 -17.34 -1.96 -3.90
N ILE A 9 -18.11 -2.79 -3.22
CA ILE A 9 -18.74 -3.97 -3.82
C ILE A 9 -19.86 -3.56 -4.78
N ARG A 10 -19.79 -4.02 -6.02
CA ARG A 10 -20.75 -3.80 -7.10
C ARG A 10 -21.21 -5.14 -7.67
N ARG A 11 -21.97 -5.10 -8.76
CA ARG A 11 -22.53 -6.30 -9.37
C ARG A 11 -21.47 -7.32 -9.81
N LYS A 12 -20.37 -6.87 -10.43
CA LYS A 12 -19.29 -7.77 -10.87
C LYS A 12 -18.63 -8.53 -9.71
N GLU A 13 -18.40 -7.84 -8.59
CA GLU A 13 -17.87 -8.44 -7.38
C GLU A 13 -18.86 -9.43 -6.78
N MET A 14 -20.15 -9.08 -6.71
CA MET A 14 -21.20 -9.97 -6.22
C MET A 14 -21.35 -11.20 -7.11
N ASP A 15 -21.38 -11.03 -8.44
CA ASP A 15 -21.53 -12.13 -9.39
C ASP A 15 -20.34 -13.11 -9.28
N ALA A 16 -19.10 -12.61 -9.12
CA ALA A 16 -17.92 -13.45 -8.97
C ALA A 16 -17.96 -14.30 -7.69
N VAL A 17 -18.34 -13.70 -6.56
CA VAL A 17 -18.48 -14.42 -5.28
C VAL A 17 -19.66 -15.40 -5.34
N LEU A 18 -20.79 -14.99 -5.90
CA LEU A 18 -21.97 -15.84 -6.04
C LEU A 18 -21.67 -17.08 -6.87
N THR A 19 -20.89 -16.94 -7.95
CA THR A 19 -20.45 -18.09 -8.78
C THR A 19 -19.70 -19.12 -7.94
N CYS A 20 -18.78 -18.71 -7.07
CA CYS A 20 -18.10 -19.65 -6.17
C CYS A 20 -19.05 -20.38 -5.24
N MET A 21 -20.11 -19.71 -4.77
CA MET A 21 -21.11 -20.31 -3.87
C MET A 21 -22.01 -21.29 -4.63
N VAL A 22 -22.42 -20.95 -5.87
CA VAL A 22 -23.25 -21.83 -6.71
C VAL A 22 -22.49 -23.08 -7.14
N ASP A 23 -21.19 -22.92 -7.46
CA ASP A 23 -20.31 -24.03 -7.85
C ASP A 23 -19.82 -24.85 -6.65
N GLU A 24 -20.13 -24.41 -5.41
CA GLU A 24 -19.66 -25.01 -4.15
C GLU A 24 -18.11 -25.07 -4.04
N LYS A 25 -17.40 -24.15 -4.73
CA LYS A 25 -15.92 -24.05 -4.77
C LYS A 25 -15.47 -22.82 -3.99
N ILE A 26 -15.47 -22.92 -2.68
CA ILE A 26 -15.17 -21.78 -1.80
C ILE A 26 -13.75 -21.83 -1.18
N GLY A 27 -13.15 -23.02 -1.09
CA GLY A 27 -11.79 -23.22 -0.57
C GLY A 27 -10.69 -22.83 -1.58
N PRO A 28 -9.40 -22.98 -1.22
CA PRO A 28 -8.30 -22.72 -2.15
C PRO A 28 -8.33 -23.65 -3.39
N GLY A 29 -8.23 -23.06 -4.59
CA GLY A 29 -8.35 -23.81 -5.85
C GLY A 29 -7.95 -23.00 -7.09
N GLU A 30 -8.71 -23.13 -8.16
CA GLU A 30 -8.42 -22.55 -9.48
C GLU A 30 -8.47 -21.00 -9.48
N LEU A 31 -9.35 -20.40 -8.71
CA LEU A 31 -9.47 -18.93 -8.67
C LEU A 31 -8.31 -18.28 -7.93
N ASN A 32 -7.72 -18.97 -6.96
CA ASN A 32 -6.45 -18.56 -6.36
C ASN A 32 -5.33 -18.47 -7.43
N ALA A 33 -5.20 -19.49 -8.30
CA ALA A 33 -4.24 -19.48 -9.40
C ALA A 33 -4.50 -18.35 -10.42
N ARG A 34 -5.77 -18.07 -10.73
CA ARG A 34 -6.17 -16.95 -11.62
C ARG A 34 -5.86 -15.59 -10.99
N LEU A 35 -6.08 -15.43 -9.69
CA LEU A 35 -5.68 -14.22 -8.96
C LEU A 35 -4.17 -14.00 -9.03
N ILE A 36 -3.36 -15.04 -8.79
CA ILE A 36 -1.90 -14.97 -8.90
C ILE A 36 -1.49 -14.47 -10.29
N GLN A 37 -2.07 -15.01 -11.37
CA GLN A 37 -1.77 -14.55 -12.71
C GLN A 37 -2.16 -13.08 -12.93
N THR A 38 -3.37 -12.69 -12.49
CA THR A 38 -3.84 -11.29 -12.57
C THR A 38 -2.93 -10.34 -11.78
N ALA A 39 -2.47 -10.77 -10.60
CA ALA A 39 -1.55 -9.98 -9.77
C ALA A 39 -0.18 -9.80 -10.44
N LYS A 40 0.38 -10.86 -11.05
CA LYS A 40 1.66 -10.78 -11.78
C LYS A 40 1.61 -9.75 -12.91
N GLU A 41 0.52 -9.72 -13.65
CA GLU A 41 0.31 -8.75 -14.75
C GLU A 41 0.14 -7.32 -14.21
N PHE A 42 -0.71 -7.15 -13.19
CA PHE A 42 -1.01 -5.84 -12.62
C PHE A 42 0.21 -5.21 -11.95
N PHE A 43 0.92 -5.96 -11.09
CA PHE A 43 2.09 -5.47 -10.36
C PHE A 43 3.41 -5.59 -11.13
N SER A 44 3.42 -6.27 -12.28
CA SER A 44 4.64 -6.51 -13.09
C SER A 44 5.72 -7.27 -12.31
N CYS A 45 5.33 -8.25 -11.47
CA CYS A 45 6.23 -9.06 -10.65
C CYS A 45 6.56 -10.40 -11.30
N ALA A 46 7.69 -11.01 -10.90
CA ALA A 46 8.15 -12.29 -11.44
C ALA A 46 7.29 -13.47 -10.98
N GLY A 47 6.76 -13.39 -9.77
CA GLY A 47 5.88 -14.41 -9.20
C GLY A 47 5.13 -13.93 -7.98
N ALA A 48 4.04 -14.62 -7.63
CA ALA A 48 3.19 -14.30 -6.51
C ALA A 48 2.63 -15.56 -5.83
N VAL A 49 2.28 -15.41 -4.56
CA VAL A 49 1.56 -16.40 -3.75
C VAL A 49 0.39 -15.69 -3.08
N ALA A 50 -0.80 -16.27 -3.13
CA ALA A 50 -1.97 -15.71 -2.46
C ALA A 50 -2.25 -16.46 -1.15
N LEU A 51 -2.19 -15.75 -0.03
CA LEU A 51 -2.21 -16.26 1.33
C LEU A 51 -3.43 -15.78 2.10
N ARG A 52 -3.81 -16.51 3.12
CA ARG A 52 -5.01 -16.25 3.91
C ARG A 52 -4.91 -14.98 4.76
N THR A 53 -3.71 -14.58 5.17
CA THR A 53 -3.50 -13.41 6.02
C THR A 53 -2.23 -12.63 5.62
N PRO A 54 -2.19 -11.31 5.86
CA PRO A 54 -0.98 -10.53 5.64
C PRO A 54 0.17 -10.92 6.60
N ALA A 55 -0.13 -11.43 7.79
CA ALA A 55 0.87 -11.96 8.71
C ALA A 55 1.57 -13.20 8.13
N ALA A 56 0.82 -14.11 7.47
CA ALA A 56 1.41 -15.23 6.76
C ALA A 56 2.32 -14.76 5.60
N ALA A 57 1.92 -13.70 4.87
CA ALA A 57 2.75 -13.14 3.82
C ALA A 57 4.07 -12.59 4.37
N LEU A 58 4.04 -11.83 5.47
CA LEU A 58 5.26 -11.35 6.12
C LEU A 58 6.13 -12.49 6.66
N LYS A 59 5.51 -13.50 7.30
CA LYS A 59 6.20 -14.70 7.78
C LYS A 59 7.01 -15.39 6.66
N TYR A 60 6.40 -15.60 5.51
CA TYR A 60 7.08 -16.25 4.38
C TYR A 60 8.09 -15.33 3.69
N ALA A 61 7.86 -14.03 3.62
CA ALA A 61 8.83 -13.07 3.13
C ALA A 61 10.11 -13.05 4.00
N LEU A 62 9.97 -12.98 5.33
CA LEU A 62 11.09 -13.02 6.26
C LEU A 62 11.84 -14.37 6.22
N LYS A 63 11.12 -15.50 6.11
CA LYS A 63 11.76 -16.82 5.92
C LYS A 63 12.55 -16.88 4.62
N ALA A 64 12.06 -16.28 3.53
CA ALA A 64 12.76 -16.24 2.25
C ALA A 64 14.05 -15.42 2.30
N LEU A 65 14.14 -14.40 3.17
CA LEU A 65 15.37 -13.65 3.40
C LEU A 65 16.45 -14.45 4.16
N SER A 66 16.08 -15.55 4.81
CA SER A 66 17.02 -16.44 5.55
C SER A 66 17.92 -15.68 6.54
N LEU A 67 17.36 -14.72 7.27
CA LEU A 67 18.09 -13.95 8.28
C LEU A 67 18.52 -14.86 9.45
N GLU A 68 19.64 -14.53 10.08
CA GLU A 68 20.09 -15.21 11.30
C GLU A 68 19.07 -15.00 12.44
N ALA A 69 18.93 -16.01 13.31
CA ALA A 69 18.05 -15.91 14.47
C ALA A 69 18.43 -14.71 15.35
N GLY A 70 17.43 -13.96 15.81
CA GLY A 70 17.63 -12.74 16.60
C GLY A 70 18.05 -11.50 15.81
N SER A 71 18.16 -11.58 14.47
CA SER A 71 18.44 -10.41 13.63
C SER A 71 17.42 -9.30 13.87
N GLY A 72 17.87 -8.05 13.77
CA GLY A 72 16.99 -6.86 13.80
C GLY A 72 16.18 -6.74 12.52
N VAL A 73 14.86 -6.62 12.64
CA VAL A 73 13.94 -6.27 11.53
C VAL A 73 13.35 -4.90 11.81
N MET A 74 13.64 -3.96 10.92
CA MET A 74 13.19 -2.57 11.04
C MET A 74 11.76 -2.43 10.54
N LEU A 75 10.95 -1.69 11.30
CA LEU A 75 9.53 -1.41 11.03
C LEU A 75 9.26 0.07 11.26
N SER A 76 8.39 0.67 10.46
CA SER A 76 7.82 1.98 10.81
C SER A 76 7.03 1.87 12.13
N ALA A 77 7.17 2.84 13.02
CA ALA A 77 6.34 2.92 14.23
C ALA A 77 4.83 3.08 13.90
N LEU A 78 4.49 3.55 12.69
CA LEU A 78 3.12 3.60 12.16
C LEU A 78 2.69 2.32 11.43
N ALA A 79 3.55 1.31 11.34
CA ALA A 79 3.17 0.01 10.76
C ALA A 79 2.06 -0.65 11.58
N PRO A 80 1.19 -1.47 10.94
CA PRO A 80 0.17 -2.23 11.66
C PRO A 80 0.78 -3.14 12.72
N PHE A 81 0.15 -3.23 13.87
CA PHE A 81 0.68 -3.97 15.03
C PHE A 81 0.93 -5.46 14.74
N TRP A 82 0.18 -6.06 13.81
CA TRP A 82 0.42 -7.45 13.40
C TRP A 82 1.81 -7.66 12.77
N GLN A 83 2.42 -6.64 12.12
CA GLN A 83 3.79 -6.76 11.61
C GLN A 83 4.80 -6.93 12.74
N PHE A 84 4.66 -6.13 13.79
CA PHE A 84 5.47 -6.22 14.99
C PHE A 84 5.36 -7.61 15.64
N LEU A 85 4.15 -8.08 15.87
CA LEU A 85 3.91 -9.42 16.43
C LEU A 85 4.50 -10.53 15.57
N THR A 86 4.35 -10.46 14.24
CA THR A 86 4.90 -11.48 13.33
C THR A 86 6.43 -11.53 13.40
N VAL A 87 7.09 -10.38 13.53
CA VAL A 87 8.56 -10.30 13.68
C VAL A 87 9.00 -10.96 14.99
N GLU A 88 8.31 -10.66 16.10
CA GLU A 88 8.60 -11.27 17.42
C GLU A 88 8.33 -12.78 17.42
N GLU A 89 7.21 -13.25 16.87
CA GLU A 89 6.83 -14.66 16.79
C GLU A 89 7.86 -15.50 16.02
N LEU A 90 8.53 -14.89 15.04
CA LEU A 90 9.60 -15.55 14.28
C LEU A 90 10.96 -15.53 14.99
N GLY A 91 11.04 -14.95 16.19
CA GLY A 91 12.27 -14.85 16.96
C GLY A 91 13.24 -13.76 16.46
N TYR A 92 12.77 -12.84 15.64
CA TYR A 92 13.52 -11.65 15.26
C TYR A 92 13.29 -10.49 16.26
N LYS A 93 14.20 -9.52 16.25
CA LYS A 93 14.12 -8.34 17.10
C LYS A 93 13.51 -7.18 16.33
N PRO A 94 12.29 -6.70 16.63
CA PRO A 94 11.74 -5.54 15.97
C PRO A 94 12.51 -4.27 16.38
N ILE A 95 12.86 -3.44 15.41
CA ILE A 95 13.49 -2.12 15.59
C ILE A 95 12.55 -1.09 14.99
N LEU A 96 11.97 -0.23 15.83
CA LEU A 96 11.03 0.77 15.36
C LEU A 96 11.76 2.01 14.85
N LEU A 97 11.30 2.50 13.72
CA LEU A 97 11.76 3.73 13.09
C LEU A 97 10.68 4.80 13.21
N ASP A 98 11.10 6.02 13.63
CA ASP A 98 10.21 7.18 13.55
C ASP A 98 9.99 7.60 12.10
N VAL A 99 9.03 8.46 11.86
CA VAL A 99 8.58 8.88 10.53
C VAL A 99 8.71 10.39 10.34
N GLN A 100 8.70 10.79 9.08
CA GLN A 100 8.59 12.21 8.72
C GLN A 100 7.15 12.69 8.95
N PRO A 101 6.95 13.81 9.64
CA PRO A 101 5.61 14.29 9.98
C PRO A 101 4.78 14.73 8.75
N GLU A 102 5.42 15.13 7.65
CA GLU A 102 4.77 15.63 6.44
C GLU A 102 4.24 14.50 5.54
N SER A 103 4.90 13.34 5.54
CA SER A 103 4.59 12.21 4.65
C SER A 103 4.12 10.96 5.39
N ALA A 104 4.39 10.84 6.69
CA ALA A 104 4.21 9.61 7.47
C ALA A 104 5.08 8.44 6.96
N GLN A 105 6.16 8.72 6.22
CA GLN A 105 7.11 7.74 5.72
C GLN A 105 8.37 7.71 6.58
N VAL A 106 9.07 6.57 6.61
CA VAL A 106 10.43 6.50 7.15
C VAL A 106 11.41 7.16 6.20
N SER A 107 12.42 7.84 6.72
CA SER A 107 13.48 8.42 5.89
C SER A 107 14.70 7.50 5.78
N ALA A 108 15.57 7.75 4.81
CA ALA A 108 16.83 7.02 4.68
C ALA A 108 17.73 7.18 5.93
N GLU A 109 17.70 8.36 6.57
CA GLU A 109 18.42 8.61 7.82
C GLU A 109 17.89 7.73 8.96
N ALA A 110 16.57 7.65 9.14
CA ALA A 110 15.97 6.78 10.16
C ALA A 110 16.31 5.31 9.91
N VAL A 111 16.33 4.86 8.65
CA VAL A 111 16.75 3.50 8.28
C VAL A 111 18.25 3.30 8.61
N SER A 112 19.11 4.26 8.27
CA SER A 112 20.55 4.23 8.60
C SER A 112 20.80 4.10 10.11
N GLU A 113 20.08 4.87 10.93
CA GLU A 113 20.12 4.73 12.39
C GLU A 113 19.65 3.34 12.87
N GLY A 114 18.60 2.81 12.25
CA GLY A 114 18.10 1.46 12.51
C GLY A 114 19.14 0.37 12.20
N ILE A 115 19.91 0.52 11.13
CA ILE A 115 21.03 -0.37 10.78
C ILE A 115 22.11 -0.34 11.87
N GLN A 116 22.45 0.86 12.38
CA GLN A 116 23.41 1.02 13.49
C GLN A 116 22.92 0.34 14.77
N LYS A 117 21.61 0.28 15.01
CA LYS A 117 20.97 -0.43 16.12
C LYS A 117 20.88 -1.94 15.91
N GLY A 118 21.41 -2.47 14.80
CA GLY A 118 21.45 -3.89 14.49
C GLY A 118 20.39 -4.36 13.49
N GLY A 119 19.72 -3.44 12.78
CA GLY A 119 18.78 -3.75 11.70
C GLY A 119 19.47 -4.47 10.54
N ARG A 120 18.85 -5.55 10.05
CA ARG A 120 19.34 -6.39 8.95
C ARG A 120 18.36 -6.51 7.80
N ALA A 121 17.11 -6.14 7.99
CA ALA A 121 16.08 -6.04 6.97
C ALA A 121 15.10 -4.94 7.33
N LEU A 122 14.43 -4.38 6.33
CA LEU A 122 13.38 -3.37 6.48
C LEU A 122 12.06 -3.89 5.93
N VAL A 123 10.99 -3.79 6.71
CA VAL A 123 9.61 -3.86 6.20
C VAL A 123 9.14 -2.43 5.96
N LEU A 124 9.14 -2.03 4.69
CA LEU A 124 8.84 -0.67 4.26
C LEU A 124 7.34 -0.52 4.01
N ARG A 125 6.64 0.05 4.98
CA ARG A 125 5.21 0.37 4.86
C ARG A 125 5.02 1.69 4.11
N GLU A 126 4.34 1.65 2.98
CA GLU A 126 3.96 2.82 2.18
C GLU A 126 2.64 3.41 2.70
N SER A 127 2.73 4.08 3.83
CA SER A 127 1.57 4.56 4.58
C SER A 127 0.77 5.62 3.82
N LEU A 128 -0.56 5.61 3.97
CA LEU A 128 -1.49 6.59 3.39
C LEU A 128 -1.51 6.61 1.86
N GLY A 129 -0.87 5.65 1.18
CA GLY A 129 -0.70 5.63 -0.28
C GLY A 129 0.39 6.57 -0.78
N ILE A 130 1.22 7.12 0.11
CA ILE A 130 2.36 7.99 -0.24
C ILE A 130 3.60 7.12 -0.45
N LEU A 131 4.32 7.35 -1.53
CA LEU A 131 5.55 6.62 -1.82
C LEU A 131 6.72 7.23 -1.05
N PRO A 132 7.60 6.40 -0.44
CA PRO A 132 8.80 6.85 0.25
C PRO A 132 9.92 7.24 -0.73
N ASP A 133 11.02 7.81 -0.20
CA ASP A 133 12.28 7.95 -0.94
C ASP A 133 12.94 6.58 -1.12
N PHE A 134 12.56 5.88 -2.19
CA PHE A 134 13.12 4.57 -2.51
C PHE A 134 14.63 4.64 -2.79
N GLU A 135 15.11 5.70 -3.43
CA GLU A 135 16.51 5.80 -3.82
C GLU A 135 17.43 5.88 -2.62
N GLY A 136 17.16 6.82 -1.70
CA GLY A 136 17.93 6.95 -0.48
C GLY A 136 17.88 5.70 0.39
N ILE A 137 16.71 5.04 0.49
CA ILE A 137 16.57 3.81 1.28
C ILE A 137 17.31 2.63 0.65
N LEU A 138 17.17 2.41 -0.66
CA LEU A 138 17.80 1.28 -1.35
C LEU A 138 19.33 1.42 -1.45
N ALA A 139 19.85 2.66 -1.48
CA ALA A 139 21.28 2.92 -1.45
C ALA A 139 21.96 2.40 -0.17
N LEU A 140 21.20 2.15 0.90
CA LEU A 140 21.73 1.57 2.15
C LEU A 140 22.06 0.07 2.04
N GLY A 141 21.65 -0.60 0.95
CA GLY A 141 22.06 -1.96 0.60
C GLY A 141 21.49 -3.09 1.49
N ILE A 142 20.43 -2.82 2.25
CA ILE A 142 19.76 -3.84 3.07
C ILE A 142 18.58 -4.47 2.33
N PRO A 143 18.19 -5.71 2.66
CA PRO A 143 16.96 -6.32 2.16
C PRO A 143 15.72 -5.51 2.55
N VAL A 144 14.87 -5.21 1.56
CA VAL A 144 13.60 -4.50 1.75
C VAL A 144 12.43 -5.40 1.37
N ILE A 145 11.45 -5.50 2.26
CA ILE A 145 10.12 -6.04 2.00
C ILE A 145 9.17 -4.84 1.91
N GLU A 146 8.60 -4.58 0.72
CA GLU A 146 7.60 -3.52 0.56
C GLU A 146 6.23 -3.97 1.08
N ASP A 147 5.54 -3.13 1.82
CA ASP A 147 4.12 -3.29 2.13
C ASP A 147 3.33 -2.21 1.39
N ILE A 148 2.77 -2.59 0.25
CA ILE A 148 2.02 -1.73 -0.66
C ILE A 148 0.51 -1.75 -0.43
N SER A 149 0.02 -2.22 0.69
CA SER A 149 -1.41 -2.41 0.95
C SER A 149 -2.23 -1.13 0.79
N GLN A 150 -1.61 0.04 1.05
CA GLN A 150 -2.24 1.35 0.86
C GLN A 150 -1.79 2.08 -0.42
N SER A 151 -0.73 1.62 -1.08
CA SER A 151 -0.12 2.26 -2.26
C SER A 151 -0.19 1.40 -3.53
N ALA A 152 -0.91 0.28 -3.49
CA ALA A 152 -1.10 -0.59 -4.66
C ALA A 152 -1.47 0.23 -5.91
N GLY A 153 -0.70 0.08 -6.99
CA GLY A 153 -0.84 0.86 -8.22
C GLY A 153 -0.09 2.19 -8.24
N GLY A 154 0.63 2.54 -7.17
CA GLY A 154 1.55 3.67 -7.14
C GLY A 154 2.69 3.51 -8.15
N PHE A 155 3.28 4.63 -8.60
CA PHE A 155 4.23 4.64 -9.70
C PHE A 155 5.25 5.77 -9.54
N VAL A 156 6.54 5.46 -9.73
CA VAL A 156 7.64 6.44 -9.75
C VAL A 156 8.16 6.61 -11.16
N PRO A 157 8.07 7.81 -11.78
CA PRO A 157 8.60 8.06 -13.11
C PRO A 157 10.12 7.91 -13.16
N LEU A 158 10.67 7.44 -14.30
CA LEU A 158 12.12 7.34 -14.51
C LEU A 158 12.84 8.69 -14.49
N THR A 159 12.14 9.77 -14.80
CA THR A 159 12.70 11.13 -14.73
C THR A 159 13.08 11.56 -13.31
N GLU A 160 12.43 11.00 -12.30
CA GLU A 160 12.77 11.23 -10.89
C GLU A 160 13.88 10.29 -10.39
N LEU A 161 13.93 9.06 -10.93
CA LEU A 161 14.99 8.09 -10.61
C LEU A 161 16.36 8.44 -11.24
N SER A 162 16.38 9.27 -12.29
CA SER A 162 17.61 9.66 -13.00
C SER A 162 18.17 11.03 -12.61
N ALA A 163 17.41 11.83 -11.89
CA ALA A 163 17.84 13.18 -11.49
C ALA A 163 18.86 13.17 -10.34
N SER A 164 18.97 12.09 -9.57
CA SER A 164 19.86 11.95 -8.42
C SER A 164 21.04 10.99 -8.64
N GLY A 165 21.06 10.24 -9.75
CA GLY A 165 22.05 9.18 -10.03
C GLY A 165 23.07 9.48 -11.12
N ALA A 166 23.33 10.74 -11.51
CA ALA A 166 24.27 11.07 -12.57
C ALA A 166 25.70 11.28 -12.08
N GLU A 167 26.28 10.29 -11.39
CA GLU A 167 27.75 10.06 -11.37
C GLU A 167 28.03 8.63 -10.92
N GLY A 168 28.23 7.71 -11.86
CA GLY A 168 28.84 6.41 -11.56
C GLY A 168 28.14 5.18 -12.09
N GLN A 169 28.63 4.75 -13.27
CA GLN A 169 28.62 3.37 -13.82
C GLN A 169 27.35 2.80 -14.44
N SER A 170 27.48 2.73 -15.72
CA SER A 170 27.10 1.67 -16.67
C SER A 170 26.12 2.04 -17.76
N ALA A 171 26.59 2.90 -18.67
CA ALA A 171 26.10 2.97 -20.05
C ALA A 171 26.71 1.82 -20.88
N GLN A 172 26.39 0.57 -20.61
CA GLN A 172 26.90 -0.55 -21.45
C GLN A 172 25.95 -1.75 -21.58
N ASN A 173 24.63 -1.60 -21.50
CA ASN A 173 23.73 -2.71 -21.89
C ASN A 173 22.34 -2.29 -22.41
N ALA A 174 22.25 -1.13 -23.07
CA ALA A 174 21.01 -0.69 -23.73
C ALA A 174 21.16 -0.45 -25.24
N ALA A 175 21.90 -1.33 -25.91
CA ALA A 175 22.05 -1.27 -27.39
C ALA A 175 21.82 -2.68 -27.96
N ALA A 176 20.56 -3.12 -28.07
CA ALA A 176 20.12 -4.13 -29.06
C ALA A 176 18.63 -4.42 -28.88
N GLN A 177 17.77 -3.65 -29.54
CA GLN A 177 16.59 -4.13 -30.26
C GLN A 177 15.77 -2.94 -30.76
N LYS A 178 16.05 -2.52 -32.02
CA LYS A 178 15.12 -1.74 -32.82
C LYS A 178 14.10 -2.70 -33.42
N PRO A 179 12.78 -2.47 -33.33
CA PRO A 179 11.82 -3.07 -34.24
C PRO A 179 11.78 -2.24 -35.55
N ALA A 180 11.71 -2.95 -36.65
CA ALA A 180 11.60 -2.42 -37.99
C ALA A 180 10.32 -1.61 -38.21
N ALA A 181 10.44 -0.50 -38.88
CA ALA A 181 9.35 0.31 -39.38
C ALA A 181 8.49 -0.49 -40.39
N ASN A 182 7.17 -0.46 -40.19
CA ASN A 182 6.20 -0.78 -41.24
C ASN A 182 5.30 0.44 -41.41
N GLU A 183 5.44 1.09 -42.56
CA GLU A 183 4.59 2.21 -42.97
C GLU A 183 3.21 1.70 -43.37
N GLY A 184 2.19 2.27 -42.78
CA GLY A 184 0.80 2.03 -43.12
C GLY A 184 -0.12 3.03 -42.42
N SER A 185 -0.40 4.11 -43.17
CA SER A 185 -1.29 5.21 -42.83
C SER A 185 -2.69 4.78 -42.41
N GLN A 186 -3.18 5.31 -41.30
CA GLN A 186 -4.57 5.78 -41.15
C GLN A 186 -4.67 6.75 -39.98
N GLU A 187 -5.13 7.96 -40.29
CA GLU A 187 -5.47 9.02 -39.33
C GLU A 187 -6.65 8.58 -38.47
N GLY A 188 -6.47 8.65 -37.15
CA GLY A 188 -7.52 8.45 -36.15
C GLY A 188 -7.16 9.26 -34.92
N ASP A 189 -7.90 10.36 -34.73
CA ASP A 189 -7.80 11.33 -33.64
C ASP A 189 -7.96 10.61 -32.28
N GLY A 190 -6.92 10.49 -31.53
CA GLY A 190 -6.86 9.93 -30.20
C GLY A 190 -5.52 10.24 -29.59
N ALA A 191 -5.43 11.36 -28.85
CA ALA A 191 -4.21 11.68 -28.10
C ALA A 191 -3.83 10.52 -27.18
N SER A 192 -2.94 9.64 -27.64
CA SER A 192 -2.29 8.65 -26.83
C SER A 192 -1.44 9.40 -25.81
N LYS A 193 -1.86 9.40 -24.53
CA LYS A 193 -0.96 9.78 -23.43
C LYS A 193 0.28 8.91 -23.58
N ALA A 194 1.41 9.53 -23.88
CA ALA A 194 2.70 8.86 -23.89
C ALA A 194 2.83 8.14 -22.55
N GLU A 195 3.03 6.83 -22.59
CA GLU A 195 3.20 6.01 -21.38
C GLU A 195 4.53 6.44 -20.76
N VAL A 196 4.47 7.15 -19.64
CA VAL A 196 5.67 7.62 -18.93
C VAL A 196 6.38 6.37 -18.41
N ALA A 197 7.60 6.12 -18.88
CA ALA A 197 8.41 5.01 -18.38
C ALA A 197 8.72 5.23 -16.89
N GLY A 198 8.55 4.20 -16.07
CA GLY A 198 8.75 4.28 -14.61
C GLY A 198 8.63 2.94 -13.92
N LYS A 199 8.70 2.96 -12.58
CA LYS A 199 8.71 1.77 -11.75
C LYS A 199 7.51 1.77 -10.79
N LYS A 200 6.81 0.64 -10.71
CA LYS A 200 5.61 0.50 -9.86
C LYS A 200 5.98 0.25 -8.40
N ALA A 201 5.18 0.75 -7.47
CA ALA A 201 5.20 0.31 -6.07
C ALA A 201 5.09 -1.21 -6.00
N GLY A 202 5.88 -1.83 -5.14
CA GLY A 202 6.01 -3.28 -5.05
C GLY A 202 7.04 -3.91 -5.99
N THR A 203 7.85 -3.10 -6.66
CA THR A 203 8.95 -3.60 -7.51
C THR A 203 10.32 -3.07 -7.11
N PHE A 204 10.41 -2.34 -6.02
CA PHE A 204 11.66 -1.77 -5.51
C PHE A 204 12.38 -2.70 -4.54
N GLY A 205 11.64 -3.37 -3.65
CA GLY A 205 12.17 -4.35 -2.70
C GLY A 205 12.41 -5.73 -3.31
N ILE A 206 12.90 -6.64 -2.47
CA ILE A 206 13.09 -8.06 -2.83
C ILE A 206 11.75 -8.77 -2.86
N TYR A 207 10.97 -8.59 -1.81
CA TYR A 207 9.60 -9.12 -1.68
C TYR A 207 8.61 -8.00 -1.42
N THR A 208 7.36 -8.27 -1.77
CA THR A 208 6.28 -7.29 -1.64
C THR A 208 5.05 -7.96 -1.05
N ILE A 209 4.44 -7.27 -0.09
CA ILE A 209 3.17 -7.65 0.52
C ILE A 209 2.10 -6.67 0.05
N CYS A 210 0.99 -7.20 -0.45
CA CYS A 210 -0.23 -6.44 -0.67
C CYS A 210 -1.35 -7.12 0.11
N SER A 211 -1.73 -6.54 1.24
CA SER A 211 -2.87 -7.00 2.02
C SER A 211 -4.17 -6.77 1.26
N LEU A 212 -5.13 -7.66 1.44
CA LEU A 212 -6.45 -7.65 0.83
C LEU A 212 -7.55 -7.49 1.88
N GLU A 213 -7.20 -6.89 3.01
CA GLU A 213 -8.13 -6.66 4.12
C GLU A 213 -9.20 -5.61 3.76
N GLU A 214 -10.25 -5.53 4.57
CA GLU A 214 -11.44 -4.71 4.28
C GLU A 214 -11.15 -3.24 3.97
N ARG A 215 -10.11 -2.67 4.60
CA ARG A 215 -9.77 -1.24 4.51
C ARG A 215 -8.63 -0.95 3.54
N ASP A 216 -8.09 -1.97 2.89
CA ASP A 216 -6.98 -1.80 1.95
C ASP A 216 -7.46 -1.28 0.59
N THR A 217 -6.51 -0.84 -0.22
CA THR A 217 -6.78 -0.25 -1.55
C THR A 217 -7.44 -1.26 -2.49
N ILE A 218 -6.98 -2.51 -2.45
CA ILE A 218 -7.58 -3.68 -3.11
C ILE A 218 -8.08 -4.58 -2.00
N THR A 219 -9.37 -4.86 -1.95
CA THR A 219 -9.94 -5.68 -0.87
C THR A 219 -10.58 -6.97 -1.37
N ALA A 220 -10.42 -8.02 -0.57
CA ALA A 220 -11.10 -9.29 -0.73
C ALA A 220 -11.81 -9.73 0.58
N GLY A 221 -11.92 -8.81 1.56
CA GLY A 221 -12.46 -9.12 2.87
C GLY A 221 -11.49 -9.96 3.72
N GLY A 222 -10.23 -10.04 3.31
CA GLY A 222 -9.14 -10.73 3.99
C GLY A 222 -8.18 -11.40 3.02
N GLY A 223 -6.97 -11.68 3.49
CA GLY A 223 -5.91 -12.29 2.72
C GLY A 223 -4.77 -11.35 2.35
N ALA A 224 -3.81 -11.87 1.62
CA ALA A 224 -2.70 -11.08 1.08
C ALA A 224 -2.07 -11.75 -0.14
N LEU A 225 -1.46 -10.92 -0.98
CA LEU A 225 -0.52 -11.33 -2.00
C LEU A 225 0.89 -11.13 -1.46
N LEU A 226 1.73 -12.18 -1.56
CA LEU A 226 3.16 -12.10 -1.37
C LEU A 226 3.82 -12.26 -2.73
N MET A 227 4.64 -11.30 -3.14
CA MET A 227 5.20 -11.21 -4.48
C MET A 227 6.73 -11.14 -4.43
N ALA A 228 7.38 -11.68 -5.45
CA ALA A 228 8.79 -11.46 -5.74
C ALA A 228 8.90 -10.54 -6.95
N ALA A 229 9.53 -9.38 -6.78
CA ALA A 229 9.70 -8.40 -7.85
C ALA A 229 10.61 -8.94 -8.94
N GLY A 230 11.77 -9.49 -8.57
CA GLY A 230 12.81 -9.98 -9.46
C GLY A 230 12.73 -11.47 -9.80
N ARG A 231 13.21 -11.82 -11.01
CA ARG A 231 13.32 -13.24 -11.43
C ARG A 231 14.32 -14.04 -10.58
N ARG A 232 15.25 -13.37 -9.90
CA ARG A 232 16.25 -14.03 -9.03
C ARG A 232 15.66 -14.48 -7.70
N ASP A 233 14.68 -13.73 -7.18
CA ASP A 233 14.10 -13.93 -5.86
C ASP A 233 12.90 -14.90 -5.90
N TRP A 234 12.27 -15.02 -7.07
CA TRP A 234 11.11 -15.88 -7.26
C TRP A 234 11.38 -17.37 -6.98
N PRO A 235 12.51 -18.01 -7.41
CA PRO A 235 12.76 -19.41 -7.11
C PRO A 235 12.79 -19.74 -5.62
N VAL A 236 13.32 -18.84 -4.77
CA VAL A 236 13.36 -19.02 -3.31
C VAL A 236 11.93 -18.99 -2.76
N LEU A 237 11.17 -17.97 -3.12
CA LEU A 237 9.77 -17.85 -2.70
C LEU A 237 8.91 -19.02 -3.22
N LYS A 238 9.13 -19.46 -4.46
CA LYS A 238 8.41 -20.59 -5.07
C LYS A 238 8.66 -21.88 -4.29
N SER A 239 9.93 -22.18 -3.97
CA SER A 239 10.28 -23.37 -3.19
C SER A 239 9.62 -23.38 -1.81
N LEU A 240 9.56 -22.21 -1.14
CA LEU A 240 8.83 -22.09 0.12
C LEU A 240 7.32 -22.27 -0.07
N ALA A 241 6.78 -21.73 -1.16
CA ALA A 241 5.35 -21.82 -1.46
C ALA A 241 4.86 -23.25 -1.69
N GLU A 242 5.69 -24.12 -2.25
CA GLU A 242 5.39 -25.56 -2.43
C GLU A 242 5.18 -26.29 -1.10
N GLY A 243 5.75 -25.79 -0.01
CA GLY A 243 5.58 -26.32 1.36
C GLY A 243 4.46 -25.68 2.17
N ILE A 244 3.73 -24.70 1.62
CA ILE A 244 2.65 -24.02 2.34
C ILE A 244 1.42 -24.93 2.42
N SER A 245 0.88 -25.10 3.64
CA SER A 245 -0.36 -25.82 3.85
C SER A 245 -1.54 -25.14 3.14
N SER A 246 -2.46 -25.94 2.60
CA SER A 246 -3.68 -25.42 1.96
C SER A 246 -4.53 -24.55 2.89
N ILE A 247 -4.45 -24.73 4.20
CA ILE A 247 -5.17 -23.89 5.17
C ILE A 247 -4.59 -22.48 5.28
N GLU A 248 -3.35 -22.24 4.86
CA GLU A 248 -2.73 -20.92 4.79
C GLU A 248 -2.91 -20.24 3.42
N MET A 249 -3.40 -20.97 2.42
CA MET A 249 -3.69 -20.42 1.09
C MET A 249 -5.00 -19.62 1.08
N LEU A 250 -5.05 -18.58 0.24
CA LEU A 250 -6.25 -17.75 0.09
C LEU A 250 -7.40 -18.57 -0.51
N PRO A 251 -8.60 -18.58 0.10
CA PRO A 251 -9.77 -19.25 -0.44
C PRO A 251 -10.23 -18.67 -1.79
N ASP A 252 -10.82 -19.49 -2.65
CA ASP A 252 -11.30 -19.08 -3.98
C ASP A 252 -12.37 -17.99 -3.91
N ILE A 253 -13.21 -17.98 -2.89
CA ILE A 253 -14.23 -16.94 -2.68
C ILE A 253 -13.59 -15.56 -2.51
N ASN A 254 -12.48 -15.44 -1.75
CA ASN A 254 -11.71 -14.21 -1.60
C ASN A 254 -10.91 -13.90 -2.87
N ALA A 255 -10.34 -14.92 -3.51
CA ALA A 255 -9.57 -14.76 -4.75
C ALA A 255 -10.45 -14.26 -5.92
N ALA A 256 -11.70 -14.72 -6.01
CA ALA A 256 -12.68 -14.22 -6.97
C ALA A 256 -12.92 -12.71 -6.78
N LEU A 257 -13.16 -12.28 -5.54
CA LEU A 257 -13.39 -10.88 -5.21
C LEU A 257 -12.14 -10.03 -5.52
N ALA A 258 -10.95 -10.45 -5.05
CA ALA A 258 -9.69 -9.75 -5.31
C ALA A 258 -9.41 -9.57 -6.81
N THR A 259 -9.67 -10.61 -7.62
CA THR A 259 -9.48 -10.57 -9.07
C THR A 259 -10.33 -9.48 -9.72
N VAL A 260 -11.59 -9.32 -9.30
CA VAL A 260 -12.45 -8.25 -9.81
C VAL A 260 -11.97 -6.89 -9.32
N GLN A 261 -11.58 -6.76 -8.06
CA GLN A 261 -11.06 -5.51 -7.49
C GLN A 261 -9.81 -5.03 -8.24
N ILE A 262 -8.89 -5.92 -8.59
CA ILE A 262 -7.70 -5.59 -9.41
C ILE A 262 -8.12 -5.13 -10.82
N LYS A 263 -9.03 -5.83 -11.48
CA LYS A 263 -9.50 -5.47 -12.83
C LYS A 263 -10.24 -4.13 -12.86
N GLU A 264 -10.95 -3.78 -11.80
CA GLU A 264 -11.69 -2.52 -11.67
C GLU A 264 -10.85 -1.40 -11.01
N PHE A 265 -9.58 -1.68 -10.68
CA PHE A 265 -8.71 -0.77 -9.91
C PHE A 265 -8.59 0.61 -10.58
N SER A 266 -8.23 0.67 -11.86
CA SER A 266 -8.01 1.94 -12.58
C SER A 266 -9.24 2.85 -12.57
N ARG A 267 -10.43 2.26 -12.76
CA ARG A 267 -11.69 3.00 -12.68
C ARG A 267 -11.96 3.53 -11.27
N ASN A 268 -11.75 2.68 -10.26
CA ASN A 268 -11.97 3.06 -8.87
C ASN A 268 -10.95 4.12 -8.41
N GLU A 269 -9.70 3.99 -8.86
CA GLU A 269 -8.63 4.95 -8.53
C GLU A 269 -8.87 6.31 -9.19
N ALA A 270 -9.27 6.35 -10.46
CA ALA A 270 -9.64 7.60 -11.13
C ALA A 270 -10.73 8.33 -10.32
N ARG A 271 -11.75 7.61 -9.85
CA ARG A 271 -12.81 8.21 -9.03
C ARG A 271 -12.31 8.68 -7.67
N ARG A 272 -11.39 7.95 -7.01
CA ARG A 272 -10.77 8.40 -5.76
C ARG A 272 -9.96 9.69 -5.96
N LYS A 273 -9.20 9.79 -7.06
CA LYS A 273 -8.44 11.01 -7.42
C LYS A 273 -9.32 12.21 -7.64
N GLU A 274 -10.46 12.07 -8.34
CA GLU A 274 -11.46 13.13 -8.48
C GLU A 274 -11.98 13.65 -7.13
N LEU A 275 -12.36 12.73 -6.25
CA LEU A 275 -12.86 13.06 -4.91
C LEU A 275 -11.76 13.72 -4.05
N PHE A 276 -10.55 13.22 -4.13
CA PHE A 276 -9.41 13.77 -3.40
C PHE A 276 -9.11 15.20 -3.81
N ALA A 277 -9.09 15.50 -5.12
CA ALA A 277 -8.90 16.85 -5.62
C ALA A 277 -10.00 17.81 -5.14
N LEU A 278 -11.25 17.35 -5.09
CA LEU A 278 -12.38 18.14 -4.58
C LEU A 278 -12.24 18.43 -3.08
N TYR A 279 -11.86 17.43 -2.28
CA TYR A 279 -11.67 17.61 -0.84
C TYR A 279 -10.45 18.47 -0.51
N ASN A 280 -9.36 18.36 -1.27
CA ASN A 280 -8.20 19.25 -1.12
C ASN A 280 -8.57 20.72 -1.28
N ARG A 281 -9.42 21.07 -2.26
CA ARG A 281 -9.93 22.44 -2.40
C ARG A 281 -10.73 22.88 -1.18
N SER A 282 -11.49 21.97 -0.58
CA SER A 282 -12.30 22.27 0.61
C SER A 282 -11.44 22.57 1.85
N ILE A 283 -10.30 21.90 2.03
CA ILE A 283 -9.43 22.12 3.19
C ILE A 283 -8.53 23.36 3.07
N MET A 284 -8.33 23.92 1.87
CA MET A 284 -7.48 25.12 1.67
C MET A 284 -7.92 26.32 2.50
N ALA A 285 -9.21 26.44 2.81
CA ALA A 285 -9.76 27.49 3.66
C ALA A 285 -9.75 27.15 5.16
N GLY A 286 -9.38 25.93 5.53
CA GLY A 286 -9.41 25.41 6.90
C GLY A 286 -8.09 25.55 7.65
N LYS A 287 -8.09 25.15 8.93
CA LYS A 287 -6.90 25.12 9.80
C LYS A 287 -6.14 23.80 9.75
N ASN A 288 -6.78 22.75 9.26
CA ASN A 288 -6.25 21.40 9.22
C ASN A 288 -5.44 21.18 7.93
N LYS A 289 -4.42 20.33 7.98
CA LYS A 289 -3.47 20.16 6.88
C LYS A 289 -3.58 18.75 6.29
N GLY A 290 -3.58 18.67 4.96
CA GLY A 290 -3.35 17.43 4.22
C GLY A 290 -1.88 17.02 4.26
N PHE A 291 -1.60 15.78 3.87
CA PHE A 291 -0.24 15.29 3.69
C PHE A 291 0.29 15.69 2.31
N VAL A 292 1.60 15.94 2.24
CA VAL A 292 2.27 16.23 0.96
C VAL A 292 2.29 14.96 0.11
N ARG A 293 1.76 15.05 -1.10
CA ARG A 293 1.81 13.98 -2.10
C ARG A 293 1.68 14.54 -3.51
N ASP A 294 2.32 13.92 -4.43
CA ASP A 294 2.07 14.14 -5.86
C ASP A 294 0.91 13.24 -6.30
N VAL A 295 -0.28 13.81 -6.37
CA VAL A 295 -1.53 13.09 -6.67
C VAL A 295 -1.66 12.76 -8.14
N GLU A 296 -1.10 13.59 -9.02
CA GLU A 296 -1.33 13.47 -10.47
C GLU A 296 -0.54 12.31 -11.08
N LEU A 297 0.66 12.05 -10.58
CA LEU A 297 1.60 11.14 -11.21
C LEU A 297 1.84 9.84 -10.42
N ASN A 298 2.05 9.90 -9.11
CA ASN A 298 2.79 8.85 -8.42
C ASN A 298 2.03 8.13 -7.31
N SER A 299 1.19 8.82 -6.58
CA SER A 299 0.55 8.28 -5.38
C SER A 299 -0.81 7.63 -5.65
N THR A 300 -1.09 6.54 -4.95
CA THR A 300 -2.42 5.93 -4.88
C THR A 300 -3.26 6.65 -3.83
N ILE A 301 -4.53 6.88 -4.11
CA ILE A 301 -5.46 7.43 -3.13
C ILE A 301 -6.11 6.30 -2.33
N TRP A 302 -5.55 6.02 -1.17
CA TRP A 302 -6.14 5.05 -0.23
C TRP A 302 -7.37 5.61 0.47
N ALA A 303 -7.27 6.83 1.03
CA ALA A 303 -8.30 7.51 1.80
C ALA A 303 -8.05 9.03 1.77
N PHE A 304 -8.82 9.82 2.55
CA PHE A 304 -8.55 11.23 2.76
C PHE A 304 -8.02 11.48 4.18
N PRO A 305 -6.71 11.35 4.43
CA PRO A 305 -6.11 11.63 5.71
C PRO A 305 -5.92 13.13 5.92
N LEU A 306 -6.15 13.59 7.14
CA LEU A 306 -6.02 14.98 7.54
C LEU A 306 -5.31 15.07 8.89
N SER A 307 -4.24 15.84 8.98
CA SER A 307 -3.59 16.17 10.24
C SER A 307 -4.39 17.28 10.94
N LEU A 308 -5.01 16.95 12.06
CA LEU A 308 -5.86 17.86 12.83
C LEU A 308 -5.02 18.85 13.63
N ASN A 309 -5.38 20.12 13.54
CA ASN A 309 -4.82 21.16 14.40
C ASN A 309 -5.33 21.06 15.85
N GLY A 310 -6.60 20.65 15.99
CA GLY A 310 -7.25 20.36 17.28
C GLY A 310 -7.19 18.88 17.70
N GLY A 311 -7.95 18.54 18.71
CA GLY A 311 -8.06 17.15 19.20
C GLY A 311 -8.96 16.27 18.32
N PHE A 312 -8.59 15.00 18.12
CA PHE A 312 -9.42 14.04 17.38
C PHE A 312 -10.83 13.87 17.98
N LYS A 313 -10.95 13.92 19.31
CA LYS A 313 -12.23 13.77 20.00
C LYS A 313 -13.25 14.82 19.58
N ASP A 314 -12.84 16.08 19.46
CA ASP A 314 -13.72 17.19 19.08
C ASP A 314 -14.09 17.12 17.60
N ALA A 315 -13.11 16.83 16.73
CA ALA A 315 -13.35 16.59 15.31
C ALA A 315 -14.33 15.42 15.09
N LYS A 316 -14.16 14.30 15.82
CA LYS A 316 -15.05 13.15 15.76
C LYS A 316 -16.49 13.50 16.20
N ALA A 317 -16.61 14.18 17.33
CA ALA A 317 -17.93 14.61 17.83
C ALA A 317 -18.64 15.57 16.84
N TYR A 318 -17.87 16.47 16.21
CA TYR A 318 -18.39 17.38 15.19
C TYR A 318 -18.87 16.62 13.93
N ALA A 319 -18.04 15.71 13.39
CA ALA A 319 -18.38 14.91 12.22
C ALA A 319 -19.60 14.00 12.49
N GLN A 320 -19.70 13.39 13.67
CA GLN A 320 -20.82 12.55 14.08
C GLN A 320 -22.14 13.32 14.12
N LYS A 321 -22.16 14.58 14.61
CA LYS A 321 -23.36 15.46 14.56
C LYS A 321 -23.83 15.73 13.14
N LYS A 322 -22.96 15.48 12.14
CA LYS A 322 -23.25 15.60 10.70
C LYS A 322 -23.39 14.23 10.02
N ASP A 323 -23.65 13.15 10.77
CA ASP A 323 -23.75 11.77 10.31
C ASP A 323 -22.56 11.31 9.44
N ILE A 324 -21.37 11.76 9.75
CA ILE A 324 -20.12 11.33 9.12
C ILE A 324 -19.29 10.64 10.18
N GLU A 325 -18.87 9.40 9.88
CA GLU A 325 -17.88 8.68 10.66
C GLU A 325 -16.47 9.11 10.22
N ILE A 326 -15.60 9.39 11.20
CA ILE A 326 -14.16 9.55 10.98
C ILE A 326 -13.39 8.68 11.96
N ARG A 327 -12.22 8.20 11.55
CA ARG A 327 -11.36 7.32 12.36
C ARG A 327 -9.94 7.85 12.39
N LEU A 328 -9.14 7.41 13.35
CA LEU A 328 -7.70 7.65 13.31
C LEU A 328 -7.07 6.77 12.23
N ALA A 329 -6.16 7.33 11.45
CA ALA A 329 -5.48 6.63 10.35
C ALA A 329 -4.60 5.48 10.86
N PHE A 330 -4.05 5.62 12.05
CA PHE A 330 -3.05 4.73 12.64
C PHE A 330 -3.52 4.10 13.95
N GLU A 331 -4.84 3.89 14.11
CA GLU A 331 -5.41 3.32 15.34
C GLU A 331 -4.89 1.91 15.65
N ASP A 332 -4.52 1.14 14.61
CA ASP A 332 -4.02 -0.23 14.70
C ASP A 332 -2.47 -0.31 14.59
N SER A 333 -1.76 0.82 14.74
CA SER A 333 -0.31 0.89 14.59
C SER A 333 0.45 0.39 15.83
N VAL A 334 1.74 0.07 15.62
CA VAL A 334 2.64 -0.33 16.71
C VAL A 334 2.69 0.75 17.78
N ILE A 335 2.86 2.03 17.38
CA ILE A 335 2.95 3.14 18.36
C ILE A 335 1.62 3.36 19.10
N ALA A 336 0.47 3.03 18.52
CA ALA A 336 -0.80 3.10 19.22
C ALA A 336 -0.93 1.99 20.28
N ALA A 337 -0.40 0.78 19.99
CA ALA A 337 -0.45 -0.38 20.88
C ALA A 337 0.65 -0.34 21.97
N LYS A 338 1.82 0.21 21.67
CA LYS A 338 3.04 0.19 22.48
C LYS A 338 3.55 1.60 22.83
N ALA A 339 2.65 2.58 22.98
CA ALA A 339 3.02 3.98 23.20
C ALA A 339 3.90 4.20 24.43
N GLU A 340 3.71 3.45 25.52
CA GLU A 340 4.52 3.57 26.74
C GLU A 340 5.98 3.17 26.52
N GLU A 341 6.20 2.20 25.62
CA GLU A 341 7.52 1.65 25.33
C GLU A 341 8.33 2.51 24.35
N PHE A 342 7.68 2.98 23.27
CA PHE A 342 8.39 3.59 22.13
C PHE A 342 8.11 5.09 21.91
N ALA A 343 7.23 5.71 22.68
CA ALA A 343 6.84 7.11 22.45
C ALA A 343 7.96 8.13 22.61
N ALA A 344 8.99 7.81 23.38
CA ALA A 344 10.15 8.69 23.58
C ALA A 344 11.05 8.71 22.34
N GLU A 345 11.16 7.56 21.64
CA GLU A 345 11.99 7.39 20.45
C GLU A 345 11.25 7.78 19.16
N CYS A 346 9.92 7.49 19.08
CA CYS A 346 9.10 7.72 17.90
C CYS A 346 8.09 8.86 18.12
N LYS A 347 8.57 10.06 18.32
CA LYS A 347 7.76 11.25 18.68
C LYS A 347 6.83 11.68 17.54
N ASN A 348 7.30 11.67 16.30
CA ASN A 348 6.51 12.05 15.14
C ASN A 348 5.39 11.03 14.89
N ALA A 349 5.72 9.74 14.93
CA ALA A 349 4.74 8.68 14.78
C ALA A 349 3.65 8.76 15.86
N LYS A 350 4.02 9.02 17.12
CA LYS A 350 3.05 9.23 18.21
C LYS A 350 2.14 10.42 17.92
N ALA A 351 2.70 11.54 17.51
CA ALA A 351 1.91 12.75 17.21
C ALA A 351 0.95 12.49 16.05
N LEU A 352 1.38 11.81 14.99
CA LEU A 352 0.55 11.44 13.85
C LEU A 352 -0.54 10.43 14.24
N ALA A 353 -0.22 9.42 15.03
CA ALA A 353 -1.21 8.44 15.48
C ALA A 353 -2.37 9.06 16.28
N LEU A 354 -2.11 10.14 17.02
CA LEU A 354 -3.12 10.84 17.81
C LEU A 354 -3.93 11.88 17.04
N ARG A 355 -3.41 12.39 15.90
CA ARG A 355 -3.97 13.56 15.22
C ARG A 355 -4.37 13.32 13.77
N THR A 356 -3.98 12.21 13.15
CA THR A 356 -4.34 11.95 11.76
C THR A 356 -5.72 11.31 11.69
N ALA A 357 -6.71 12.08 11.25
CA ALA A 357 -8.06 11.59 11.00
C ALA A 357 -8.23 11.19 9.54
N VAL A 358 -8.96 10.11 9.29
CA VAL A 358 -9.37 9.67 7.95
C VAL A 358 -10.83 10.00 7.72
N PHE A 359 -11.11 10.67 6.62
CA PHE A 359 -12.46 11.01 6.16
C PHE A 359 -12.93 10.06 5.05
N PRO A 360 -14.26 9.88 4.91
CA PRO A 360 -14.81 9.02 3.86
C PRO A 360 -14.37 9.46 2.46
N LEU A 361 -13.64 8.58 1.76
CA LEU A 361 -13.26 8.74 0.38
C LEU A 361 -13.26 7.38 -0.32
N TYR A 362 -14.31 7.07 -1.05
CA TYR A 362 -14.46 5.82 -1.80
C TYR A 362 -15.36 6.00 -3.03
N PRO A 363 -15.21 5.16 -4.08
CA PRO A 363 -15.85 5.37 -5.38
C PRO A 363 -17.38 5.39 -5.37
N ARG A 364 -18.04 4.81 -4.35
CA ARG A 364 -19.51 4.73 -4.24
C ARG A 364 -20.18 5.96 -3.60
N LEU A 365 -19.41 6.95 -3.16
CA LEU A 365 -19.99 8.17 -2.58
C LEU A 365 -20.87 8.88 -3.60
N GLY A 366 -22.13 9.11 -3.21
CA GLY A 366 -23.10 9.89 -3.98
C GLY A 366 -22.87 11.39 -3.82
N ARG A 367 -23.40 12.18 -4.76
CA ARG A 367 -23.22 13.65 -4.82
C ARG A 367 -23.57 14.35 -3.49
N THR A 368 -24.71 14.04 -2.91
CA THR A 368 -25.17 14.62 -1.64
C THR A 368 -24.21 14.30 -0.47
N GLN A 369 -23.67 13.07 -0.45
CA GLN A 369 -22.69 12.69 0.57
C GLN A 369 -21.38 13.46 0.40
N ILE A 370 -20.88 13.60 -0.83
CA ILE A 370 -19.67 14.36 -1.17
C ILE A 370 -19.82 15.83 -0.74
N GLU A 371 -20.94 16.48 -1.08
CA GLU A 371 -21.22 17.85 -0.68
C GLU A 371 -21.26 18.02 0.85
N LYS A 372 -21.83 17.04 1.55
CA LYS A 372 -21.89 17.02 3.01
C LYS A 372 -20.50 16.90 3.64
N ILE A 373 -19.66 15.98 3.13
CA ILE A 373 -18.28 15.80 3.59
C ILE A 373 -17.47 17.08 3.33
N SER A 374 -17.54 17.65 2.12
CA SER A 374 -16.82 18.88 1.76
C SER A 374 -17.17 20.03 2.70
N LYS A 375 -18.46 20.21 3.05
CA LYS A 375 -18.88 21.24 4.02
C LYS A 375 -18.28 21.02 5.41
N VAL A 376 -18.22 19.77 5.85
CA VAL A 376 -17.61 19.43 7.15
C VAL A 376 -16.12 19.70 7.13
N LEU A 377 -15.39 19.34 6.06
CA LEU A 377 -13.97 19.60 5.91
C LEU A 377 -13.59 21.09 6.01
N VAL A 378 -14.43 21.98 5.43
CA VAL A 378 -14.25 23.45 5.54
C VAL A 378 -14.41 23.96 6.97
N THR A 379 -15.32 23.37 7.73
CA THR A 379 -15.78 23.89 9.05
C THR A 379 -15.28 23.06 10.24
N LEU A 380 -14.37 22.13 9.99
CA LEU A 380 -13.80 21.25 11.02
C LEU A 380 -13.02 22.09 12.06
N PRO A 381 -13.27 21.89 13.38
CA PRO A 381 -12.66 22.66 14.46
C PRO A 381 -11.14 22.49 14.55
#